data_f47c3a3be4b0871d2c801cf27eb9b207
#
_entry.id   f47c3a3be4b0871d2c801cf27eb9b207
#
_cell.length_a   1.000
_cell.length_b   1.000
_cell.length_c   1.000
_cell.angle_alpha   90.00
_cell.angle_beta   90.00
_cell.angle_gamma   90.00
#
_symmetry.space_group_name_H-M   'P 1'
#
loop_
_entity.id
_entity.type
_entity.pdbx_description
1 polymer ?
#
loop_
_entity_poly.entity_id
_entity_poly.type
_entity_poly.pdbx_seq_one_letter_code
_entity_poly.pdbx_strand_id
1 'polypeptide(L)'
;AQLTSLTNMGEAVNELQAGKIDAVHMDEPVALSYAAKNAGLAVATVSLKMKDGDANAVALRKNSDDLKEVVDKVIQKLKDEGTYQSYLEKAASLTEVEE
;
A
#
# COMPACT_ATOMS: atom_id res chain seq x y z
N ALA A 1 2.33 -19.18 13.16
CA ALA A 1 1.48 -19.03 11.96
C ALA A 1 2.13 -19.77 10.79
N GLN A 2 1.29 -20.36 9.94
CA GLN A 2 1.76 -20.90 8.66
C GLN A 2 1.68 -19.83 7.60
N LEU A 3 2.75 -19.69 6.81
CA LEU A 3 2.86 -18.72 5.75
C LEU A 3 2.70 -19.40 4.40
N THR A 4 1.75 -18.91 3.60
CA THR A 4 1.54 -19.37 2.23
C THR A 4 1.82 -18.19 1.30
N SER A 5 2.76 -18.38 0.38
CA SER A 5 3.05 -17.37 -0.65
C SER A 5 2.22 -17.63 -1.89
N LEU A 6 1.55 -16.59 -2.36
CA LEU A 6 0.72 -16.62 -3.56
C LEU A 6 1.25 -15.62 -4.60
N THR A 7 0.92 -15.83 -5.84
CA THR A 7 1.51 -15.08 -6.96
C THR A 7 0.89 -13.70 -7.18
N ASN A 8 -0.37 -13.50 -6.75
CA ASN A 8 -1.01 -12.20 -6.84
C ASN A 8 -2.02 -11.98 -5.70
N MET A 9 -2.37 -10.72 -5.47
CA MET A 9 -3.27 -10.32 -4.38
C MET A 9 -4.71 -10.76 -4.60
N GLY A 10 -5.20 -10.77 -5.83
CA GLY A 10 -6.56 -11.25 -6.14
C GLY A 10 -6.76 -12.70 -5.75
N GLU A 11 -5.79 -13.55 -6.08
CA GLU A 11 -5.80 -14.96 -5.67
C GLU A 11 -5.81 -15.10 -4.13
N ALA A 12 -4.97 -14.33 -3.44
CA ALA A 12 -4.91 -14.35 -1.98
C ALA A 12 -6.25 -13.93 -1.35
N VAL A 13 -6.89 -12.90 -1.87
CA VAL A 13 -8.20 -12.44 -1.40
C VAL A 13 -9.29 -13.48 -1.67
N ASN A 14 -9.26 -14.14 -2.82
CA ASN A 14 -10.21 -15.21 -3.15
C ASN A 14 -10.05 -16.41 -2.19
N GLU A 15 -8.82 -16.79 -1.83
CA GLU A 15 -8.58 -17.83 -0.86
C GLU A 15 -9.03 -17.46 0.55
N LEU A 16 -8.86 -16.18 0.93
CA LEU A 16 -9.38 -15.65 2.19
C LEU A 16 -10.91 -15.73 2.23
N GLN A 17 -11.60 -15.30 1.19
CA GLN A 17 -13.06 -15.37 1.09
C GLN A 17 -13.58 -16.80 1.06
N ALA A 18 -12.82 -17.71 0.48
CA ALA A 18 -13.14 -19.15 0.47
C ALA A 18 -12.87 -19.85 1.81
N GLY A 19 -12.31 -19.15 2.79
CA GLY A 19 -12.00 -19.70 4.11
C GLY A 19 -10.79 -20.67 4.13
N LYS A 20 -9.97 -20.64 3.09
CA LYS A 20 -8.77 -21.50 3.02
C LYS A 20 -7.60 -20.92 3.81
N ILE A 21 -7.57 -19.63 3.99
CA ILE A 21 -6.60 -18.89 4.79
C ILE A 21 -7.32 -17.91 5.70
N ASP A 22 -6.68 -17.51 6.79
CA ASP A 22 -7.30 -16.68 7.83
C ASP A 22 -7.03 -15.20 7.67
N ALA A 23 -5.93 -14.83 7.00
CA ALA A 23 -5.52 -13.45 6.80
C ALA A 23 -4.60 -13.31 5.57
N VAL A 24 -4.57 -12.12 5.00
CA VAL A 24 -3.64 -11.73 3.93
C VAL A 24 -2.85 -10.51 4.38
N HIS A 25 -1.54 -10.54 4.16
CA HIS A 25 -0.65 -9.40 4.38
C HIS A 25 -0.43 -8.66 3.07
N MET A 26 -0.71 -7.37 3.06
CA MET A 26 -0.54 -6.49 1.91
C MET A 26 -0.37 -5.03 2.36
N ASP A 27 -0.05 -4.16 1.42
CA ASP A 27 0.02 -2.72 1.68
C ASP A 27 -1.35 -2.16 2.09
N GLU A 28 -1.36 -1.24 3.05
CA GLU A 28 -2.60 -0.68 3.61
C GLU A 28 -3.55 -0.09 2.56
N PRO A 29 -3.12 0.76 1.59
CA PRO A 29 -4.03 1.29 0.58
C PRO A 29 -4.71 0.21 -0.26
N VAL A 30 -3.99 -0.87 -0.55
CA VAL A 30 -4.52 -2.03 -1.28
C VAL A 30 -5.52 -2.79 -0.42
N ALA A 31 -5.20 -3.01 0.85
CA ALA A 31 -6.09 -3.68 1.80
C ALA A 31 -7.41 -2.92 1.97
N LEU A 32 -7.35 -1.60 2.10
CA LEU A 32 -8.54 -0.73 2.18
C LEU A 32 -9.41 -0.83 0.93
N SER A 33 -8.78 -0.86 -0.26
CA SER A 33 -9.51 -1.02 -1.52
C SER A 33 -10.25 -2.36 -1.62
N TYR A 34 -9.61 -3.45 -1.22
CA TYR A 34 -10.25 -4.77 -1.20
C TYR A 34 -11.38 -4.83 -0.17
N ALA A 35 -11.16 -4.30 1.04
CA ALA A 35 -12.19 -4.29 2.07
C ALA A 35 -13.41 -3.44 1.69
N ALA A 36 -13.21 -2.32 1.01
CA ALA A 36 -14.31 -1.47 0.54
C ALA A 36 -15.19 -2.15 -0.53
N LYS A 37 -14.59 -3.02 -1.35
CA LYS A 37 -15.28 -3.67 -2.48
C LYS A 37 -15.80 -5.08 -2.16
N ASN A 38 -15.36 -5.66 -1.06
CA ASN A 38 -15.70 -7.03 -0.70
C ASN A 38 -16.33 -7.09 0.70
N ALA A 39 -17.64 -7.30 0.73
CA ALA A 39 -18.35 -7.48 1.99
C ALA A 39 -17.79 -8.69 2.76
N GLY A 40 -17.61 -8.53 4.04
CA GLY A 40 -17.06 -9.58 4.91
C GLY A 40 -15.54 -9.52 5.10
N LEU A 41 -14.85 -8.62 4.41
CA LEU A 41 -13.45 -8.34 4.66
C LEU A 41 -13.28 -7.08 5.52
N ALA A 42 -12.27 -7.08 6.37
CA ALA A 42 -11.91 -5.94 7.20
C ALA A 42 -10.38 -5.80 7.28
N VAL A 43 -9.92 -4.58 7.43
CA VAL A 43 -8.51 -4.31 7.68
C VAL A 43 -8.26 -4.38 9.19
N ALA A 44 -7.23 -5.12 9.59
CA ALA A 44 -6.84 -5.22 10.99
C ALA A 44 -6.38 -3.87 11.55
N THR A 45 -6.66 -3.61 12.80
CA THR A 45 -6.27 -2.36 13.48
C THR A 45 -4.78 -2.34 13.85
N VAL A 46 -4.11 -3.49 13.84
CA VAL A 46 -2.69 -3.60 14.15
C VAL A 46 -1.90 -3.73 12.87
N SER A 47 -1.01 -2.78 12.64
CA SER A 47 -0.09 -2.77 11.49
C SER A 47 1.22 -3.45 11.84
N LEU A 48 1.81 -4.14 10.89
CA LEU A 48 3.19 -4.62 10.99
C LEU A 48 4.14 -3.43 10.74
N LYS A 49 5.23 -3.39 11.50
CA LYS A 49 6.26 -2.37 11.27
C LYS A 49 6.98 -2.65 9.96
N MET A 50 7.13 -1.63 9.15
CA MET A 50 8.02 -1.66 7.99
C MET A 50 9.47 -1.75 8.44
N LYS A 51 10.28 -2.48 7.69
CA LYS A 51 11.73 -2.47 7.88
C LYS A 51 12.30 -1.17 7.34
N ASP A 52 13.41 -0.73 7.90
CA ASP A 52 14.14 0.41 7.35
C ASP A 52 14.51 0.12 5.88
N GLY A 53 14.17 1.06 5.02
CA GLY A 53 14.38 0.93 3.57
C GLY A 53 13.21 0.33 2.79
N ASP A 54 12.21 -0.23 3.44
CA ASP A 54 10.98 -0.72 2.78
C ASP A 54 10.02 0.45 2.54
N ALA A 55 10.35 1.30 1.59
CA ALA A 55 9.53 2.45 1.23
C ALA A 55 9.57 2.71 -0.28
N ASN A 56 8.54 3.37 -0.77
CA ASN A 56 8.57 3.90 -2.12
C ASN A 56 9.56 5.05 -2.21
N ALA A 57 10.25 5.15 -3.33
CA ALA A 57 11.24 6.18 -3.57
C ALA A 57 11.16 6.71 -4.99
N VAL A 58 11.55 7.96 -5.16
CA VAL A 58 11.71 8.58 -6.48
C VAL A 58 13.14 8.37 -6.95
N ALA A 59 13.31 7.71 -8.08
CA ALA A 59 14.62 7.49 -8.68
C ALA A 59 15.00 8.65 -9.61
N LEU A 60 16.18 9.17 -9.45
CA LEU A 60 16.73 10.25 -10.25
C LEU A 60 18.03 9.80 -10.93
N ARG A 61 18.38 10.48 -12.04
CA ARG A 61 19.69 10.27 -12.67
C ARG A 61 20.80 10.71 -11.71
N LYS A 62 21.90 9.97 -11.69
CA LYS A 62 23.10 10.38 -10.93
C LYS A 62 23.55 11.80 -11.31
N ASN A 63 24.10 12.53 -10.35
CA ASN A 63 24.53 13.92 -10.47
C ASN A 63 23.42 14.93 -10.78
N SER A 64 22.21 14.63 -10.36
CA SER A 64 21.04 15.54 -10.43
C SER A 64 20.72 16.11 -9.05
N ASP A 65 21.73 16.67 -8.37
CA ASP A 65 21.61 17.13 -6.97
C ASP A 65 20.60 18.28 -6.82
N ASP A 66 20.55 19.19 -7.78
CA ASP A 66 19.58 20.30 -7.79
C ASP A 66 18.15 19.78 -7.86
N LEU A 67 17.88 18.81 -8.74
CA LEU A 67 16.57 18.19 -8.88
C LEU A 67 16.23 17.38 -7.62
N LYS A 68 17.19 16.65 -7.08
CA LYS A 68 17.02 15.88 -5.83
C LYS A 68 16.59 16.80 -4.68
N GLU A 69 17.23 17.95 -4.52
CA GLU A 69 16.89 18.91 -3.48
C GLU A 69 15.44 19.39 -3.59
N VAL A 70 14.98 19.72 -4.80
CA VAL A 70 13.61 20.15 -5.05
C VAL A 70 12.62 19.02 -4.76
N VAL A 71 12.90 17.82 -5.24
CA VAL A 71 12.05 16.64 -5.01
C VAL A 71 11.95 16.32 -3.52
N ASP A 72 13.06 16.31 -2.81
CA ASP A 72 13.07 16.05 -1.36
C ASP A 72 12.25 17.09 -0.58
N LYS A 73 12.36 18.37 -0.94
CA LYS A 73 11.57 19.46 -0.32
C LYS A 73 10.07 19.28 -0.56
N VAL A 74 9.68 18.93 -1.79
CA VAL A 74 8.26 18.72 -2.14
C VAL A 74 7.71 17.49 -1.41
N ILE A 75 8.45 16.39 -1.36
CA ILE A 75 8.05 15.18 -0.62
C ILE A 75 7.87 15.51 0.86
N GLN A 76 8.82 16.20 1.47
CA GLN A 76 8.73 16.56 2.89
C GLN A 76 7.53 17.47 3.15
N LYS A 77 7.27 18.44 2.29
CA LYS A 77 6.11 19.32 2.39
C LYS A 77 4.80 18.53 2.31
N LEU A 78 4.67 17.60 1.36
CA LEU A 78 3.48 16.75 1.22
C LEU A 78 3.25 15.88 2.46
N LYS A 79 4.31 15.37 3.07
CA LYS A 79 4.23 14.60 4.32
C LYS A 79 3.80 15.47 5.50
N ASP A 80 4.40 16.63 5.67
CA ASP A 80 4.11 17.56 6.78
C ASP A 80 2.69 18.10 6.73
N GLU A 81 2.17 18.35 5.54
CA GLU A 81 0.79 18.83 5.33
C GLU A 81 -0.26 17.71 5.33
N GLY A 82 0.15 16.44 5.33
CA GLY A 82 -0.76 15.30 5.20
C GLY A 82 -1.37 15.14 3.80
N THR A 83 -0.93 15.92 2.82
CA THR A 83 -1.46 15.90 1.45
C THR A 83 -1.14 14.59 0.75
N TYR A 84 0.02 14.01 1.00
CA TYR A 84 0.41 12.72 0.43
C TYR A 84 -0.57 11.61 0.84
N GLN A 85 -0.92 11.55 2.11
CA GLN A 85 -1.89 10.57 2.61
C GLN A 85 -3.28 10.78 1.97
N SER A 86 -3.70 12.02 1.86
CA SER A 86 -4.97 12.39 1.20
C SER A 86 -5.00 11.94 -0.27
N TYR A 87 -3.89 12.11 -0.99
CA TYR A 87 -3.78 11.66 -2.38
C TYR A 87 -3.81 10.12 -2.49
N LEU A 88 -3.15 9.41 -1.58
CA LEU A 88 -3.21 7.94 -1.54
C LEU A 88 -4.64 7.43 -1.32
N GLU A 89 -5.36 8.01 -0.38
CA GLU A 89 -6.75 7.65 -0.09
C GLU A 89 -7.66 7.89 -1.30
N LYS A 90 -7.49 9.03 -1.95
CA LYS A 90 -8.23 9.35 -3.17
C LYS A 90 -7.88 8.41 -4.32
N ALA A 91 -6.61 8.13 -4.54
CA ALA A 91 -6.16 7.20 -5.57
C ALA A 91 -6.70 5.79 -5.33
N ALA A 92 -6.67 5.31 -4.08
CA ALA A 92 -7.22 4.02 -3.71
C ALA A 92 -8.73 3.91 -4.00
N SER A 93 -9.48 5.00 -3.78
CA SER A 93 -10.92 5.02 -4.09
C SER A 93 -11.25 4.95 -5.58
N LEU A 94 -10.31 5.36 -6.43
CA LEU A 94 -10.46 5.39 -7.89
C LEU A 94 -9.89 4.15 -8.58
N THR A 95 -9.07 3.38 -7.88
CA THR A 95 -8.40 2.21 -8.44
C THR A 95 -9.37 1.03 -8.49
N GLU A 96 -9.45 0.37 -9.66
CA GLU A 96 -10.10 -0.92 -9.77
C GLU A 96 -9.18 -1.99 -9.19
N VAL A 97 -9.73 -2.82 -8.32
CA VAL A 97 -9.01 -3.94 -7.74
C VAL A 97 -9.20 -5.14 -8.66
N GLU A 98 -8.12 -5.68 -9.21
CA GLU A 98 -8.14 -6.91 -9.97
C GLU A 98 -8.43 -8.11 -9.04
N GLU A 99 -9.38 -8.89 -9.47
CA GLU A 99 -9.73 -10.15 -8.79
C GLU A 99 -8.90 -11.31 -9.31
#